data_cc917ca4c177a6f2eb9bd2ef931dc255
#
_entry.id   cc917ca4c177a6f2eb9bd2ef931dc255
#
_cell.length_a   1.000
_cell.length_b   1.000
_cell.length_c   1.000
_cell.angle_alpha   90.00
_cell.angle_beta   90.00
_cell.angle_gamma   90.00
#
_symmetry.space_group_name_H-M   'P 1'
#
loop_
_entity.id
_entity.type
_entity.pdbx_description
1 polymer ?
#
loop_
_entity_poly.entity_id
_entity_poly.type
_entity_poly.pdbx_seq_one_letter_code
_entity_poly.pdbx_strand_id
1 'polypeptide(L)'
;MPLKTLLTGLFLSVMCLVPPALSQSAQNSRDELIALLGRLPEIAPIRNQLVAQGFQGEKLALAEAHSKRVMTDDLIAGYIADRLIALYDGRLSAASATEGLIAPLYESGITHLPVKELVYYHKVQRVLLDGMTPRDCGLLVKGQLRPARMEDVIGRAEARLSARTLKEFYRIQYKAMRLGVTRAPRQLSPAEAARIQTVIFEAVRKRVESASNAKALSNTLENFERARNATACEAAKIFAEAVLDITGRDQQKALLFLSAP
;
A
#
# COMPACT_ATOMS: atom_id res chain seq x y z
N MET A 1 11.74 9.90 -5.30
CA MET A 1 10.39 9.60 -5.84
C MET A 1 9.64 8.79 -4.80
N PRO A 2 8.56 9.27 -4.25
CA PRO A 2 7.77 8.46 -3.32
C PRO A 2 6.83 7.54 -4.12
N LEU A 3 7.30 6.36 -4.49
CA LEU A 3 6.42 5.25 -4.89
C LEU A 3 5.66 4.71 -3.64
N LYS A 4 5.74 5.45 -2.55
CA LYS A 4 5.29 5.08 -1.19
C LYS A 4 3.76 5.02 -1.02
N THR A 5 2.99 5.54 -1.96
CA THR A 5 1.55 5.79 -1.78
C THR A 5 0.63 4.69 -2.30
N LEU A 6 1.15 3.57 -2.78
CA LEU A 6 0.33 2.53 -3.43
C LEU A 6 -0.53 1.67 -2.47
N LEU A 7 -0.49 1.90 -1.16
CA LEU A 7 -0.92 0.89 -0.20
C LEU A 7 -2.07 1.27 0.74
N THR A 8 -2.62 2.48 0.67
CA THR A 8 -3.56 2.97 1.69
C THR A 8 -5.04 2.83 1.32
N GLY A 9 -5.37 2.13 0.25
CA GLY A 9 -6.71 2.21 -0.37
C GLY A 9 -7.87 1.54 0.36
N LEU A 10 -7.67 0.58 1.23
CA LEU A 10 -8.81 -0.29 1.60
C LEU A 10 -9.63 0.11 2.85
N PHE A 11 -9.31 1.19 3.59
CA PHE A 11 -9.88 1.36 4.92
C PHE A 11 -10.35 2.76 5.35
N LEU A 12 -10.49 3.72 4.45
CA LEU A 12 -10.90 5.09 4.85
C LEU A 12 -12.41 5.26 5.10
N SER A 13 -13.24 4.34 4.66
CA SER A 13 -14.72 4.45 4.78
C SER A 13 -15.27 4.25 6.20
N VAL A 14 -14.43 3.86 7.16
CA VAL A 14 -14.87 3.50 8.53
C VAL A 14 -15.11 4.71 9.43
N MET A 15 -14.57 5.90 9.10
CA MET A 15 -14.60 7.04 10.03
C MET A 15 -15.98 7.68 10.29
N CYS A 16 -17.02 7.36 9.52
CA CYS A 16 -18.32 8.03 9.66
C CYS A 16 -19.31 7.32 10.60
N LEU A 17 -18.94 6.21 11.25
CA LEU A 17 -19.87 5.37 12.00
C LEU A 17 -19.61 5.29 13.53
N VAL A 18 -18.75 6.12 14.09
CA VAL A 18 -18.50 6.07 15.55
C VAL A 18 -19.54 6.93 16.30
N PRO A 19 -20.41 6.33 17.12
CA PRO A 19 -21.37 7.08 17.93
C PRO A 19 -20.67 7.85 19.07
N PRO A 20 -21.22 9.00 19.52
CA PRO A 20 -20.59 9.90 20.49
C PRO A 20 -20.71 9.48 21.97
N ALA A 21 -20.77 8.19 22.31
CA ALA A 21 -21.00 7.72 23.67
C ALA A 21 -19.87 6.82 24.20
N LEU A 22 -18.68 7.38 24.43
CA LEU A 22 -17.56 6.65 25.04
C LEU A 22 -17.03 7.38 26.29
N SER A 23 -17.79 7.36 27.39
CA SER A 23 -17.33 7.84 28.71
C SER A 23 -17.17 6.70 29.75
N GLN A 24 -16.72 5.50 29.30
CA GLN A 24 -16.36 4.39 30.18
C GLN A 24 -14.86 4.10 30.04
N SER A 25 -14.27 3.37 31.01
CA SER A 25 -12.81 3.18 31.11
C SER A 25 -12.15 2.89 29.75
N ALA A 26 -10.96 3.43 29.49
CA ALA A 26 -10.25 3.32 28.21
C ALA A 26 -10.11 1.85 27.71
N GLN A 27 -10.04 0.90 28.62
CA GLN A 27 -9.97 -0.53 28.29
C GLN A 27 -11.27 -1.07 27.70
N ASN A 28 -12.44 -0.72 28.30
CA ASN A 28 -13.75 -1.14 27.77
C ASN A 28 -13.97 -0.56 26.37
N SER A 29 -13.58 0.72 26.17
CA SER A 29 -13.67 1.37 24.86
C SER A 29 -12.79 0.68 23.80
N ARG A 30 -11.61 0.19 24.20
CA ARG A 30 -10.70 -0.56 23.31
C ARG A 30 -11.30 -1.89 22.88
N ASP A 31 -11.81 -2.67 23.81
CA ASP A 31 -12.40 -3.99 23.55
C ASP A 31 -13.68 -3.86 22.71
N GLU A 32 -14.50 -2.84 22.95
CA GLU A 32 -15.66 -2.51 22.13
C GLU A 32 -15.28 -2.14 20.70
N LEU A 33 -14.20 -1.35 20.51
CA LEU A 33 -13.68 -1.01 19.19
C LEU A 33 -13.17 -2.25 18.46
N ILE A 34 -12.44 -3.14 19.12
CA ILE A 34 -11.97 -4.40 18.53
C ILE A 34 -13.17 -5.25 18.08
N ALA A 35 -14.20 -5.38 18.93
CA ALA A 35 -15.40 -6.11 18.59
C ALA A 35 -16.17 -5.48 17.40
N LEU A 36 -16.21 -4.15 17.33
CA LEU A 36 -16.79 -3.41 16.21
C LEU A 36 -16.01 -3.66 14.91
N LEU A 37 -14.67 -3.55 14.96
CA LEU A 37 -13.81 -3.81 13.81
C LEU A 37 -14.04 -5.21 13.25
N GLY A 38 -14.17 -6.22 14.10
CA GLY A 38 -14.44 -7.61 13.69
C GLY A 38 -15.76 -7.80 12.95
N ARG A 39 -16.74 -6.90 13.15
CA ARG A 39 -18.06 -6.94 12.47
C ARG A 39 -18.07 -6.16 11.16
N LEU A 40 -17.14 -5.22 10.95
CA LEU A 40 -17.14 -4.36 9.75
C LEU A 40 -17.12 -5.14 8.43
N PRO A 41 -16.38 -6.23 8.27
CA PRO A 41 -16.36 -6.98 7.01
C PRO A 41 -17.72 -7.60 6.64
N GLU A 42 -18.64 -7.72 7.58
CA GLU A 42 -19.93 -8.37 7.41
C GLU A 42 -21.05 -7.36 7.03
N ILE A 43 -20.77 -6.07 7.11
CA ILE A 43 -21.77 -5.05 6.76
C ILE A 43 -21.90 -4.87 5.24
N ALA A 44 -23.14 -4.72 4.78
CA ALA A 44 -23.47 -4.57 3.37
C ALA A 44 -22.68 -3.48 2.61
N PRO A 45 -22.41 -2.29 3.18
CA PRO A 45 -21.63 -1.25 2.51
C PRO A 45 -20.24 -1.69 2.06
N ILE A 46 -19.51 -2.47 2.87
CA ILE A 46 -18.14 -2.95 2.51
C ILE A 46 -18.23 -3.93 1.35
N ARG A 47 -19.15 -4.90 1.42
CA ARG A 47 -19.38 -5.82 0.30
C ARG A 47 -19.78 -5.08 -0.99
N ASN A 48 -20.70 -4.13 -0.90
CA ASN A 48 -21.16 -3.34 -2.03
C ASN A 48 -19.99 -2.54 -2.66
N GLN A 49 -19.07 -2.00 -1.85
CA GLN A 49 -17.87 -1.34 -2.33
C GLN A 49 -16.97 -2.29 -3.12
N LEU A 50 -16.70 -3.49 -2.61
CA LEU A 50 -15.92 -4.50 -3.33
C LEU A 50 -16.57 -4.86 -4.68
N VAL A 51 -17.90 -5.05 -4.70
CA VAL A 51 -18.64 -5.32 -5.94
C VAL A 51 -18.52 -4.12 -6.91
N ALA A 52 -18.66 -2.90 -6.44
CA ALA A 52 -18.51 -1.68 -7.25
C ALA A 52 -17.07 -1.50 -7.80
N GLN A 53 -16.07 -2.02 -7.11
CA GLN A 53 -14.67 -2.09 -7.59
C GLN A 53 -14.44 -3.21 -8.62
N GLY A 54 -15.44 -4.10 -8.84
CA GLY A 54 -15.38 -5.15 -9.85
C GLY A 54 -14.99 -6.53 -9.32
N PHE A 55 -14.94 -6.72 -8.00
CA PHE A 55 -14.74 -8.05 -7.42
C PHE A 55 -15.99 -8.90 -7.61
N GLN A 56 -15.82 -10.13 -8.13
CA GLN A 56 -16.90 -11.07 -8.41
C GLN A 56 -16.47 -12.52 -8.12
N GLY A 57 -17.42 -13.39 -7.83
CA GLY A 57 -17.19 -14.83 -7.63
C GLY A 57 -16.07 -15.12 -6.62
N GLU A 58 -15.10 -15.96 -7.01
CA GLU A 58 -13.97 -16.34 -6.16
C GLU A 58 -13.16 -15.14 -5.66
N LYS A 59 -12.96 -14.12 -6.50
CA LYS A 59 -12.19 -12.93 -6.11
C LYS A 59 -12.91 -12.10 -5.04
N LEU A 60 -14.24 -11.99 -5.11
CA LEU A 60 -15.03 -11.35 -4.06
C LEU A 60 -14.89 -12.12 -2.73
N ALA A 61 -15.04 -13.44 -2.78
CA ALA A 61 -14.86 -14.27 -1.58
C ALA A 61 -13.45 -14.15 -0.98
N LEU A 62 -12.41 -14.05 -1.81
CA LEU A 62 -11.03 -13.82 -1.36
C LEU A 62 -10.87 -12.45 -0.69
N ALA A 63 -11.46 -11.39 -1.26
CA ALA A 63 -11.39 -10.03 -0.69
C ALA A 63 -12.15 -9.94 0.65
N GLU A 64 -13.35 -10.53 0.72
CA GLU A 64 -14.12 -10.62 1.97
C GLU A 64 -13.37 -11.41 3.04
N ALA A 65 -12.80 -12.57 2.69
CA ALA A 65 -12.02 -13.39 3.62
C ALA A 65 -10.75 -12.67 4.10
N HIS A 66 -10.09 -11.91 3.22
CA HIS A 66 -8.93 -11.10 3.60
C HIS A 66 -9.33 -9.99 4.57
N SER A 67 -10.36 -9.21 4.25
CA SER A 67 -10.88 -8.16 5.13
C SER A 67 -11.26 -8.72 6.50
N LYS A 68 -12.02 -9.83 6.52
CA LYS A 68 -12.39 -10.51 7.78
C LYS A 68 -11.16 -10.93 8.57
N ARG A 69 -10.20 -11.58 7.92
CA ARG A 69 -8.96 -12.04 8.56
C ARG A 69 -8.17 -10.90 9.20
N VAL A 70 -8.07 -9.75 8.52
CA VAL A 70 -7.37 -8.57 9.03
C VAL A 70 -8.09 -7.98 10.23
N MET A 71 -9.40 -7.80 10.14
CA MET A 71 -10.21 -7.14 11.16
C MET A 71 -10.49 -8.01 12.39
N THR A 72 -10.35 -9.33 12.29
CA THR A 72 -10.49 -10.27 13.41
C THR A 72 -9.14 -10.72 13.99
N ASP A 73 -8.01 -10.26 13.46
CA ASP A 73 -6.70 -10.54 14.05
C ASP A 73 -6.47 -9.63 15.26
N ASP A 74 -6.31 -10.21 16.45
CA ASP A 74 -6.20 -9.47 17.71
C ASP A 74 -5.07 -8.43 17.71
N LEU A 75 -3.92 -8.73 17.07
CA LEU A 75 -2.80 -7.81 17.01
C LEU A 75 -3.12 -6.62 16.11
N ILE A 76 -3.67 -6.87 14.91
CA ILE A 76 -3.97 -5.82 13.92
C ILE A 76 -5.15 -4.99 14.40
N ALA A 77 -6.24 -5.63 14.85
CA ALA A 77 -7.42 -4.94 15.37
C ALA A 77 -7.08 -4.12 16.62
N GLY A 78 -6.26 -4.68 17.52
CA GLY A 78 -5.76 -3.96 18.70
C GLY A 78 -4.97 -2.71 18.32
N TYR A 79 -4.05 -2.80 17.37
CA TYR A 79 -3.30 -1.65 16.86
C TYR A 79 -4.21 -0.57 16.25
N ILE A 80 -5.21 -0.99 15.45
CA ILE A 80 -6.18 -0.05 14.85
C ILE A 80 -6.99 0.63 15.94
N ALA A 81 -7.49 -0.11 16.94
CA ALA A 81 -8.23 0.44 18.07
C ALA A 81 -7.41 1.45 18.86
N ASP A 82 -6.14 1.15 19.16
CA ASP A 82 -5.23 2.05 19.87
C ASP A 82 -4.98 3.35 19.09
N ARG A 83 -4.85 3.29 17.76
CA ARG A 83 -4.72 4.48 16.91
C ARG A 83 -6.01 5.29 16.84
N LEU A 84 -7.18 4.64 16.77
CA LEU A 84 -8.47 5.33 16.79
C LEU A 84 -8.68 6.07 18.11
N ILE A 85 -8.36 5.43 19.24
CA ILE A 85 -8.42 6.06 20.55
C ILE A 85 -7.45 7.25 20.62
N ALA A 86 -6.21 7.08 20.17
CA ALA A 86 -5.22 8.15 20.18
C ALA A 86 -5.62 9.33 19.28
N LEU A 87 -6.31 9.07 18.17
CA LEU A 87 -6.88 10.10 17.31
C LEU A 87 -8.02 10.84 18.00
N TYR A 88 -8.96 10.10 18.63
CA TYR A 88 -10.09 10.66 19.34
C TYR A 88 -9.65 11.53 20.55
N ASP A 89 -8.64 11.09 21.29
CA ASP A 89 -8.06 11.81 22.42
C ASP A 89 -7.18 13.02 21.99
N GLY A 90 -7.05 13.29 20.69
CA GLY A 90 -6.20 14.36 20.16
C GLY A 90 -4.69 14.10 20.30
N ARG A 91 -4.29 12.87 20.67
CA ARG A 91 -2.86 12.45 20.76
C ARG A 91 -2.25 12.18 19.38
N LEU A 92 -3.08 11.94 18.36
CA LEU A 92 -2.69 11.88 16.95
C LEU A 92 -3.24 13.11 16.22
N SER A 93 -2.45 13.70 15.35
CA SER A 93 -2.90 14.82 14.52
C SER A 93 -3.85 14.36 13.42
N ALA A 94 -4.69 15.25 12.91
CA ALA A 94 -5.52 14.98 11.74
C ALA A 94 -4.68 14.60 10.51
N ALA A 95 -3.44 15.08 10.38
CA ALA A 95 -2.50 14.68 9.35
C ALA A 95 -2.12 13.18 9.48
N SER A 96 -1.87 12.71 10.71
CA SER A 96 -1.61 11.27 10.95
C SER A 96 -2.83 10.39 10.67
N ALA A 97 -4.04 10.94 10.76
CA ALA A 97 -5.27 10.26 10.35
C ALA A 97 -5.39 10.13 8.83
N THR A 98 -4.92 11.13 8.08
CA THR A 98 -4.93 11.10 6.61
C THR A 98 -3.92 10.13 6.02
N GLU A 99 -2.86 9.75 6.76
CA GLU A 99 -1.92 8.69 6.40
C GLU A 99 -2.55 7.29 6.47
N GLY A 100 -3.76 7.18 7.01
CA GLY A 100 -4.48 5.93 7.17
C GLY A 100 -4.10 5.17 8.44
N LEU A 101 -5.03 4.35 8.92
CA LEU A 101 -4.85 3.58 10.16
C LEU A 101 -3.90 2.38 9.98
N ILE A 102 -3.81 1.86 8.77
CA ILE A 102 -3.12 0.60 8.44
C ILE A 102 -1.82 0.83 7.67
N ALA A 103 -1.68 1.96 6.97
CA ALA A 103 -0.49 2.25 6.17
C ALA A 103 0.83 2.07 6.95
N PRO A 104 0.97 2.60 8.19
CA PRO A 104 2.19 2.43 8.96
C PRO A 104 2.53 0.96 9.27
N LEU A 105 1.50 0.09 9.41
CA LEU A 105 1.71 -1.35 9.59
C LEU A 105 2.33 -1.97 8.35
N TYR A 106 1.81 -1.61 7.18
CA TYR A 106 2.36 -2.09 5.92
C TYR A 106 3.79 -1.63 5.71
N GLU A 107 4.03 -0.34 5.84
CA GLU A 107 5.34 0.27 5.63
C GLU A 107 6.40 -0.36 6.54
N SER A 108 6.07 -0.57 7.80
CA SER A 108 6.95 -1.27 8.73
C SER A 108 7.13 -2.74 8.34
N GLY A 109 6.02 -3.45 8.17
CA GLY A 109 6.01 -4.90 8.01
C GLY A 109 6.59 -5.40 6.70
N ILE A 110 6.41 -4.68 5.60
CA ILE A 110 7.00 -5.03 4.29
C ILE A 110 8.51 -5.14 4.40
N THR A 111 9.15 -4.27 5.18
CA THR A 111 10.61 -4.30 5.35
C THR A 111 11.13 -5.58 6.00
N HIS A 112 10.26 -6.37 6.61
CA HIS A 112 10.57 -7.65 7.26
C HIS A 112 10.22 -8.89 6.43
N LEU A 113 9.67 -8.72 5.24
CA LEU A 113 9.35 -9.85 4.36
C LEU A 113 10.62 -10.55 3.87
N PRO A 114 10.58 -11.88 3.72
CA PRO A 114 11.61 -12.60 2.99
C PRO A 114 11.74 -12.09 1.56
N VAL A 115 12.96 -12.13 1.01
CA VAL A 115 13.26 -11.58 -0.33
C VAL A 115 12.28 -12.07 -1.39
N LYS A 116 11.94 -13.37 -1.41
CA LYS A 116 10.99 -13.93 -2.39
C LYS A 116 9.60 -13.29 -2.29
N GLU A 117 9.09 -13.05 -1.07
CA GLU A 117 7.80 -12.41 -0.85
C GLU A 117 7.86 -10.92 -1.17
N LEU A 118 8.97 -10.26 -0.84
CA LEU A 118 9.20 -8.86 -1.16
C LEU A 118 9.25 -8.63 -2.68
N VAL A 119 9.96 -9.49 -3.42
CA VAL A 119 9.97 -9.48 -4.90
C VAL A 119 8.57 -9.71 -5.46
N TYR A 120 7.84 -10.71 -4.94
CA TYR A 120 6.47 -10.97 -5.38
C TYR A 120 5.57 -9.78 -5.14
N TYR A 121 5.63 -9.19 -3.96
CA TYR A 121 4.89 -8.00 -3.58
C TYR A 121 5.12 -6.86 -4.58
N HIS A 122 6.37 -6.48 -4.85
CA HIS A 122 6.69 -5.41 -5.80
C HIS A 122 6.32 -5.76 -7.24
N LYS A 123 6.38 -7.04 -7.65
CA LYS A 123 5.87 -7.48 -8.96
C LYS A 123 4.36 -7.26 -9.07
N VAL A 124 3.59 -7.57 -8.04
CA VAL A 124 2.15 -7.30 -8.04
C VAL A 124 1.89 -5.79 -8.05
N GLN A 125 2.61 -4.99 -7.27
CA GLN A 125 2.51 -3.52 -7.32
C GLN A 125 2.74 -2.98 -8.73
N ARG A 126 3.74 -3.50 -9.47
CA ARG A 126 3.99 -3.15 -10.86
C ARG A 126 2.80 -3.50 -11.76
N VAL A 127 2.22 -4.69 -11.58
CA VAL A 127 1.05 -5.17 -12.35
C VAL A 127 -0.20 -4.31 -12.04
N LEU A 128 -0.38 -3.86 -10.80
CA LEU A 128 -1.49 -2.97 -10.44
C LEU A 128 -1.48 -1.67 -11.24
N LEU A 129 -0.29 -1.12 -11.56
CA LEU A 129 -0.18 0.06 -12.41
C LEU A 129 -0.73 -0.19 -13.84
N ASP A 130 -0.65 -1.42 -14.35
CA ASP A 130 -1.26 -1.77 -15.64
C ASP A 130 -2.78 -1.87 -15.56
N GLY A 131 -3.31 -2.20 -14.38
CA GLY A 131 -4.73 -2.24 -14.11
C GLY A 131 -5.41 -0.86 -14.03
N MET A 132 -4.65 0.24 -14.02
CA MET A 132 -5.16 1.60 -13.86
C MET A 132 -5.27 2.32 -15.19
N THR A 133 -6.14 3.36 -15.25
CA THR A 133 -6.09 4.31 -16.38
C THR A 133 -4.78 5.11 -16.33
N PRO A 134 -4.23 5.57 -17.48
CA PRO A 134 -3.01 6.39 -17.48
C PRO A 134 -3.12 7.66 -16.61
N ARG A 135 -4.34 8.23 -16.51
CA ARG A 135 -4.60 9.38 -15.65
C ARG A 135 -4.52 9.02 -14.17
N ASP A 136 -5.25 7.97 -13.74
CA ASP A 136 -5.29 7.56 -12.33
C ASP A 136 -3.92 7.06 -11.86
N CYS A 137 -3.23 6.26 -12.68
CA CYS A 137 -1.87 5.82 -12.44
C CYS A 137 -0.91 7.01 -12.28
N GLY A 138 -0.94 7.98 -13.19
CA GLY A 138 -0.08 9.16 -13.11
C GLY A 138 -0.36 10.03 -11.88
N LEU A 139 -1.62 10.21 -11.51
CA LEU A 139 -1.99 10.92 -10.28
C LEU A 139 -1.52 10.16 -9.02
N LEU A 140 -1.68 8.83 -9.01
CA LEU A 140 -1.23 7.98 -7.91
C LEU A 140 0.27 8.08 -7.69
N VAL A 141 1.07 7.86 -8.74
CA VAL A 141 2.54 7.86 -8.61
C VAL A 141 3.14 9.23 -8.30
N LYS A 142 2.38 10.31 -8.57
CA LYS A 142 2.72 11.67 -8.16
C LYS A 142 2.23 12.04 -6.75
N GLY A 143 1.51 11.14 -6.06
CA GLY A 143 0.91 11.43 -4.75
C GLY A 143 -0.23 12.45 -4.80
N GLN A 144 -0.88 12.62 -5.96
CA GLN A 144 -1.94 13.61 -6.21
C GLN A 144 -3.36 13.02 -6.20
N LEU A 145 -3.48 11.73 -5.94
CA LEU A 145 -4.79 11.08 -5.75
C LEU A 145 -5.32 11.34 -4.35
N ARG A 146 -6.56 11.82 -4.26
CA ARG A 146 -7.25 11.94 -2.97
C ARG A 146 -7.50 10.56 -2.38
N PRO A 147 -7.46 10.38 -1.03
CA PRO A 147 -7.54 9.07 -0.38
C PRO A 147 -8.71 8.20 -0.84
N ALA A 148 -9.94 8.72 -0.84
CA ALA A 148 -11.13 7.95 -1.27
C ALA A 148 -11.05 7.52 -2.75
N ARG A 149 -10.44 8.33 -3.62
CA ARG A 149 -10.23 7.96 -5.03
C ARG A 149 -9.11 6.94 -5.17
N MET A 150 -8.07 7.03 -4.36
CA MET A 150 -6.96 6.10 -4.35
C MET A 150 -7.44 4.68 -4.01
N GLU A 151 -8.28 4.56 -2.97
CA GLU A 151 -8.90 3.30 -2.57
C GLU A 151 -9.69 2.65 -3.73
N ASP A 152 -10.55 3.42 -4.39
CA ASP A 152 -11.34 2.95 -5.51
C ASP A 152 -10.47 2.51 -6.71
N VAL A 153 -9.42 3.29 -7.04
CA VAL A 153 -8.51 3.00 -8.15
C VAL A 153 -7.69 1.73 -7.88
N ILE A 154 -7.16 1.58 -6.66
CA ILE A 154 -6.39 0.39 -6.26
C ILE A 154 -7.30 -0.84 -6.24
N GLY A 155 -8.48 -0.76 -5.61
CA GLY A 155 -9.42 -1.87 -5.54
C GLY A 155 -9.83 -2.37 -6.94
N ARG A 156 -10.10 -1.45 -7.89
CA ARG A 156 -10.37 -1.85 -9.28
C ARG A 156 -9.17 -2.52 -9.97
N ALA A 157 -7.96 -2.08 -9.68
CA ALA A 157 -6.76 -2.72 -10.22
C ALA A 157 -6.56 -4.12 -9.61
N GLU A 158 -6.78 -4.29 -8.31
CA GLU A 158 -6.74 -5.58 -7.62
C GLU A 158 -7.80 -6.55 -8.16
N ALA A 159 -9.02 -6.07 -8.41
CA ALA A 159 -10.09 -6.88 -8.99
C ALA A 159 -9.75 -7.45 -10.39
N ARG A 160 -8.77 -6.88 -11.09
CA ARG A 160 -8.26 -7.39 -12.38
C ARG A 160 -7.21 -8.48 -12.23
N LEU A 161 -6.61 -8.65 -11.06
CA LEU A 161 -5.68 -9.74 -10.79
C LEU A 161 -6.37 -11.09 -10.95
N SER A 162 -5.58 -12.14 -11.27
CA SER A 162 -6.10 -13.50 -11.18
C SER A 162 -6.40 -13.88 -9.73
N ALA A 163 -7.36 -14.79 -9.50
CA ALA A 163 -7.67 -15.25 -8.14
C ALA A 163 -6.43 -15.83 -7.43
N ARG A 164 -5.56 -16.56 -8.15
CA ARG A 164 -4.30 -17.08 -7.62
C ARG A 164 -3.36 -15.96 -7.19
N THR A 165 -3.19 -14.93 -8.01
CA THR A 165 -2.32 -13.78 -7.70
C THR A 165 -2.88 -13.00 -6.51
N LEU A 166 -4.19 -12.75 -6.49
CA LEU A 166 -4.87 -12.04 -5.42
C LEU A 166 -4.73 -12.77 -4.07
N LYS A 167 -4.96 -14.09 -4.06
CA LYS A 167 -4.82 -14.94 -2.86
C LYS A 167 -3.43 -14.83 -2.26
N GLU A 168 -2.39 -14.96 -3.09
CA GLU A 168 -1.00 -14.89 -2.63
C GLU A 168 -0.63 -13.46 -2.21
N PHE A 169 -1.10 -12.44 -2.91
CA PHE A 169 -0.90 -11.04 -2.56
C PHE A 169 -1.51 -10.72 -1.20
N TYR A 170 -2.76 -11.13 -0.94
CA TYR A 170 -3.42 -10.95 0.36
C TYR A 170 -2.76 -11.72 1.49
N ARG A 171 -2.21 -12.92 1.21
CA ARG A 171 -1.41 -13.67 2.19
C ARG A 171 -0.17 -12.87 2.63
N ILE A 172 0.53 -12.27 1.65
CA ILE A 172 1.73 -11.48 1.90
C ILE A 172 1.37 -10.17 2.62
N GLN A 173 0.31 -9.49 2.21
CA GLN A 173 -0.20 -8.29 2.86
C GLN A 173 -0.52 -8.54 4.34
N TYR A 174 -1.30 -9.57 4.63
CA TYR A 174 -1.63 -9.93 6.01
C TYR A 174 -0.37 -10.24 6.85
N LYS A 175 0.58 -10.98 6.29
CA LYS A 175 1.86 -11.23 6.95
C LYS A 175 2.63 -9.94 7.24
N ALA A 176 2.69 -9.04 6.27
CA ALA A 176 3.32 -7.73 6.45
C ALA A 176 2.65 -6.94 7.58
N MET A 177 1.32 -6.84 7.59
CA MET A 177 0.60 -6.15 8.67
C MET A 177 0.96 -6.69 10.06
N ARG A 178 0.92 -8.00 10.26
CA ARG A 178 1.31 -8.62 11.54
C ARG A 178 2.75 -8.32 11.94
N LEU A 179 3.68 -8.34 10.99
CA LEU A 179 5.08 -7.98 11.23
C LEU A 179 5.22 -6.51 11.63
N GLY A 180 4.43 -5.63 11.01
CA GLY A 180 4.45 -4.20 11.30
C GLY A 180 3.89 -3.82 12.67
N VAL A 181 2.96 -4.62 13.23
CA VAL A 181 2.52 -4.42 14.63
C VAL A 181 3.66 -4.68 15.62
N THR A 182 4.49 -5.68 15.34
CA THR A 182 5.45 -6.20 16.32
C THR A 182 6.88 -5.72 16.11
N ARG A 183 7.18 -5.06 14.98
CA ARG A 183 8.55 -4.70 14.58
C ARG A 183 8.61 -3.29 14.03
N ALA A 184 9.59 -2.52 14.47
CA ALA A 184 9.93 -1.24 13.83
C ALA A 184 10.44 -1.47 12.39
N PRO A 185 10.23 -0.53 11.46
CA PRO A 185 10.68 -0.69 10.07
C PRO A 185 12.20 -0.86 10.00
N ARG A 186 12.65 -1.81 9.18
CA ARG A 186 14.08 -1.96 8.87
C ARG A 186 14.50 -0.81 7.97
N GLN A 187 15.58 -0.17 8.35
CA GLN A 187 16.19 0.91 7.56
C GLN A 187 17.57 0.49 7.09
N LEU A 188 17.97 0.94 5.92
CA LEU A 188 19.34 0.88 5.46
C LEU A 188 20.15 1.95 6.20
N SER A 189 21.43 1.64 6.50
CA SER A 189 22.34 2.70 6.95
C SER A 189 22.47 3.79 5.86
N PRO A 190 22.81 5.04 6.21
CA PRO A 190 22.99 6.11 5.23
C PRO A 190 23.96 5.75 4.10
N ALA A 191 25.06 5.07 4.41
CA ALA A 191 26.03 4.61 3.43
C ALA A 191 25.46 3.53 2.49
N GLU A 192 24.68 2.57 3.02
CA GLU A 192 23.98 1.57 2.21
C GLU A 192 22.91 2.19 1.34
N ALA A 193 22.12 3.12 1.89
CA ALA A 193 21.09 3.83 1.15
C ALA A 193 21.68 4.60 -0.04
N ALA A 194 22.77 5.36 0.17
CA ALA A 194 23.47 6.08 -0.90
C ALA A 194 24.00 5.16 -1.98
N ARG A 195 24.62 4.03 -1.58
CA ARG A 195 25.11 3.02 -2.53
C ARG A 195 23.96 2.40 -3.34
N ILE A 196 22.88 2.01 -2.68
CA ILE A 196 21.71 1.41 -3.33
C ILE A 196 21.01 2.40 -4.26
N GLN A 197 20.92 3.67 -3.87
CA GLN A 197 20.41 4.72 -4.74
C GLN A 197 21.19 4.80 -6.06
N THR A 198 22.52 4.70 -6.02
CA THR A 198 23.36 4.65 -7.23
C THR A 198 23.04 3.41 -8.07
N VAL A 199 22.92 2.23 -7.45
CA VAL A 199 22.56 0.99 -8.16
C VAL A 199 21.18 1.11 -8.84
N ILE A 200 20.18 1.67 -8.14
CA ILE A 200 18.84 1.91 -8.70
C ILE A 200 18.93 2.90 -9.85
N PHE A 201 19.65 4.01 -9.68
CA PHE A 201 19.81 5.02 -10.72
C PHE A 201 20.40 4.42 -12.01
N GLU A 202 21.46 3.63 -11.90
CA GLU A 202 22.07 2.95 -13.06
C GLU A 202 21.11 1.95 -13.72
N ALA A 203 20.36 1.18 -12.95
CA ALA A 203 19.36 0.26 -13.50
C ALA A 203 18.25 1.01 -14.26
N VAL A 204 17.75 2.12 -13.69
CA VAL A 204 16.73 2.96 -14.32
C VAL A 204 17.27 3.62 -15.59
N ARG A 205 18.49 4.19 -15.53
CA ARG A 205 19.16 4.80 -16.70
C ARG A 205 19.26 3.82 -17.86
N LYS A 206 19.81 2.62 -17.60
CA LYS A 206 19.95 1.55 -18.61
C LYS A 206 18.61 1.19 -19.25
N ARG A 207 17.54 1.10 -18.44
CA ARG A 207 16.22 0.74 -18.94
C ARG A 207 15.57 1.88 -19.74
N VAL A 208 15.77 3.13 -19.33
CA VAL A 208 15.31 4.30 -20.06
C VAL A 208 16.03 4.43 -21.40
N GLU A 209 17.35 4.24 -21.43
CA GLU A 209 18.16 4.33 -22.67
C GLU A 209 17.71 3.29 -23.71
N SER A 210 17.20 2.13 -23.29
CA SER A 210 16.68 1.09 -24.17
C SER A 210 15.24 1.29 -24.63
N ALA A 211 14.53 2.28 -24.08
CA ALA A 211 13.14 2.57 -24.45
C ALA A 211 13.03 3.37 -25.75
N SER A 212 11.99 3.12 -26.55
CA SER A 212 11.73 3.84 -27.81
C SER A 212 11.50 5.35 -27.64
N ASN A 213 11.10 5.77 -26.43
CA ASN A 213 10.82 7.16 -26.06
C ASN A 213 11.77 7.68 -24.96
N ALA A 214 13.04 7.22 -24.99
CA ALA A 214 14.06 7.51 -23.97
C ALA A 214 14.14 8.99 -23.55
N LYS A 215 14.16 9.92 -24.53
CA LYS A 215 14.22 11.36 -24.26
C LYS A 215 13.01 11.87 -23.46
N ALA A 216 11.80 11.41 -23.78
CA ALA A 216 10.59 11.81 -23.07
C ALA A 216 10.58 11.26 -21.64
N LEU A 217 11.07 10.03 -21.45
CA LEU A 217 11.20 9.40 -20.14
C LEU A 217 12.25 10.09 -19.26
N SER A 218 13.43 10.42 -19.80
CA SER A 218 14.44 11.17 -19.06
C SER A 218 13.91 12.53 -18.59
N ASN A 219 13.29 13.30 -19.48
CA ASN A 219 12.67 14.57 -19.10
C ASN A 219 11.56 14.41 -18.05
N THR A 220 10.81 13.31 -18.13
CA THR A 220 9.77 13.01 -17.14
C THR A 220 10.37 12.67 -15.78
N LEU A 221 11.45 11.90 -15.72
CA LEU A 221 12.12 11.55 -14.46
C LEU A 221 12.74 12.78 -13.79
N GLU A 222 13.29 13.73 -14.56
CA GLU A 222 13.83 15.00 -14.07
C GLU A 222 12.75 15.95 -13.53
N ASN A 223 11.55 15.95 -14.15
CA ASN A 223 10.45 16.84 -13.84
C ASN A 223 9.16 16.10 -13.49
N PHE A 224 9.27 15.06 -12.68
CA PHE A 224 8.23 14.06 -12.46
C PHE A 224 6.89 14.64 -12.02
N GLU A 225 6.89 15.58 -11.10
CA GLU A 225 5.66 16.19 -10.56
C GLU A 225 4.90 17.00 -11.62
N ARG A 226 5.62 17.61 -12.57
CA ARG A 226 5.04 18.44 -13.65
C ARG A 226 4.71 17.62 -14.89
N ALA A 227 5.17 16.38 -14.97
CA ALA A 227 4.93 15.52 -16.13
C ALA A 227 3.44 15.25 -16.34
N ARG A 228 3.04 15.02 -17.59
CA ARG A 228 1.69 14.55 -17.90
C ARG A 228 1.45 13.19 -17.23
N ASN A 229 0.21 12.95 -16.76
CA ASN A 229 -0.10 11.74 -15.99
C ASN A 229 0.26 10.45 -16.75
N ALA A 230 0.01 10.39 -18.06
CA ALA A 230 0.35 9.21 -18.85
C ALA A 230 1.86 8.93 -18.86
N THR A 231 2.70 9.96 -19.05
CA THR A 231 4.16 9.81 -19.07
C THR A 231 4.72 9.55 -17.67
N ALA A 232 4.14 10.14 -16.63
CA ALA A 232 4.50 9.86 -15.24
C ALA A 232 4.19 8.39 -14.87
N CYS A 233 3.03 7.86 -15.30
CA CYS A 233 2.69 6.45 -15.13
C CYS A 233 3.70 5.53 -15.83
N GLU A 234 4.04 5.82 -17.08
CA GLU A 234 5.03 5.04 -17.84
C GLU A 234 6.41 5.06 -17.18
N ALA A 235 6.88 6.24 -16.78
CA ALA A 235 8.15 6.39 -16.07
C ALA A 235 8.17 5.59 -14.75
N ALA A 236 7.05 5.59 -14.00
CA ALA A 236 6.93 4.82 -12.78
C ALA A 236 6.96 3.30 -13.02
N LYS A 237 6.33 2.83 -14.11
CA LYS A 237 6.39 1.41 -14.52
C LYS A 237 7.82 1.00 -14.86
N ILE A 238 8.52 1.80 -15.66
CA ILE A 238 9.92 1.56 -16.03
C ILE A 238 10.82 1.57 -14.79
N PHE A 239 10.61 2.50 -13.88
CA PHE A 239 11.33 2.55 -12.61
C PHE A 239 11.11 1.28 -11.79
N ALA A 240 9.86 0.83 -11.61
CA ALA A 240 9.54 -0.39 -10.87
C ALA A 240 10.19 -1.63 -11.51
N GLU A 241 10.16 -1.74 -12.84
CA GLU A 241 10.79 -2.83 -13.58
C GLU A 241 12.31 -2.80 -13.46
N ALA A 242 12.93 -1.63 -13.57
CA ALA A 242 14.38 -1.49 -13.40
C ALA A 242 14.84 -1.96 -12.02
N VAL A 243 14.08 -1.65 -10.97
CA VAL A 243 14.39 -2.12 -9.62
C VAL A 243 14.19 -3.62 -9.48
N LEU A 244 13.15 -4.19 -10.10
CA LEU A 244 12.90 -5.63 -10.09
C LEU A 244 13.95 -6.43 -10.88
N ASP A 245 14.64 -5.82 -11.84
CA ASP A 245 15.75 -6.42 -12.59
C ASP A 245 17.06 -6.48 -11.77
N ILE A 246 17.16 -5.74 -10.67
CA ILE A 246 18.31 -5.84 -9.77
C ILE A 246 18.30 -7.21 -9.10
N THR A 247 19.40 -7.95 -9.22
CA THR A 247 19.53 -9.32 -8.70
C THR A 247 20.68 -9.44 -7.69
N GLY A 248 20.84 -10.63 -7.12
CA GLY A 248 21.93 -10.91 -6.19
C GLY A 248 21.79 -10.18 -4.85
N ARG A 249 22.93 -9.80 -4.26
CA ARG A 249 23.01 -9.20 -2.91
C ARG A 249 22.33 -7.82 -2.79
N ASP A 250 22.15 -7.12 -3.89
CA ASP A 250 21.57 -5.77 -3.91
C ASP A 250 20.04 -5.78 -4.08
N GLN A 251 19.46 -6.89 -4.53
CA GLN A 251 18.03 -7.02 -4.76
C GLN A 251 17.21 -6.68 -3.51
N GLN A 252 17.49 -7.35 -2.40
CA GLN A 252 16.76 -7.09 -1.16
C GLN A 252 16.87 -5.65 -0.71
N LYS A 253 18.11 -5.09 -0.78
CA LYS A 253 18.35 -3.70 -0.35
C LYS A 253 17.65 -2.68 -1.25
N ALA A 254 17.62 -2.92 -2.56
CA ALA A 254 16.90 -2.06 -3.51
C ALA A 254 15.38 -2.06 -3.24
N LEU A 255 14.79 -3.24 -2.99
CA LEU A 255 13.38 -3.37 -2.65
C LEU A 255 13.07 -2.76 -1.27
N LEU A 256 13.95 -2.93 -0.28
CA LEU A 256 13.83 -2.26 1.02
C LEU A 256 13.91 -0.73 0.89
N PHE A 257 14.82 -0.23 0.06
CA PHE A 257 14.94 1.22 -0.21
C PHE A 257 13.63 1.82 -0.74
N LEU A 258 12.90 1.07 -1.58
CA LEU A 258 11.58 1.49 -2.07
C LEU A 258 10.48 1.41 -1.00
N SER A 259 10.62 0.50 -0.05
CA SER A 259 9.61 0.21 0.98
C SER A 259 9.83 1.00 2.27
N ALA A 260 11.02 1.59 2.46
CA ALA A 260 11.33 2.35 3.67
C ALA A 260 10.52 3.65 3.72
N PRO A 261 9.94 4.00 4.90
CA PRO A 261 9.18 5.23 5.10
C PRO A 261 10.05 6.49 4.95
#